data_c3d9f08e18a62ce73965579d9f9579a1
#
_entry.id   c3d9f08e18a62ce73965579d9f9579a1
#
_cell.length_a   1.000
_cell.length_b   1.000
_cell.length_c   1.000
_cell.angle_alpha   90.00
_cell.angle_beta   90.00
_cell.angle_gamma   90.00
#
_symmetry.space_group_name_H-M   'P 1'
#
loop_
_entity.id
_entity.type
_entity.pdbx_description
1 polymer ?
#
loop_
_entity_poly.entity_id
_entity_poly.type
_entity_poly.pdbx_seq_one_letter_code
_entity_poly.pdbx_strand_id
1 'polypeptide(L)'
;CGFKLFEEEIIEKQMKSSDIVEAILSVVEHFAEGAWTCYSTGSLKPLFLGSNEAMKMDQDYVDVMAMWDLVRNGNLKKIRGYEDVVFDTKLEKLIVEIRVMMNRAQPFEKKMLSDKLFNLTKMQSDYIAMKLSGELRAAPIALELFGGSAQGKTTLGEIIEDILLASAQLPLDPALRTIIKTDDKFAPNMKTSTVVVRFDDFANGKPMASGINPTQLLLDYCNNQVCYANKPEAGDKGKTFIEPHVVMVSTNKKNLNSSAYSNCPYSIQRRMHYILTVRARREVQRLDSEGRVCGIDTNKVSEYYRSRGYETTPDVEDIWDIDVEVCIPGETDESEGVYEPVYWKGRKLSNMSLPDLLPFFVEKFEEHRQNQDALLARSKEKKKGTEVLCGIEGCKMPVYACKCHERERAERDALEAKGKEKEKYDTQMGEVNFNMA
;
A
#
# COMPACT_ATOMS: atom_id res chain seq x y z
N CYS A 1 6.52 -38.32 -13.84
CA CYS A 1 7.50 -38.28 -14.96
C CYS A 1 8.38 -39.56 -14.99
N GLY A 2 8.97 -39.99 -13.88
CA GLY A 2 9.84 -41.16 -13.83
C GLY A 2 9.18 -42.49 -14.28
N PHE A 3 7.93 -42.70 -13.90
CA PHE A 3 7.18 -43.91 -14.28
C PHE A 3 6.87 -43.97 -15.78
N LYS A 4 6.55 -42.86 -16.44
CA LYS A 4 6.32 -42.80 -17.90
C LYS A 4 7.60 -43.05 -18.70
N LEU A 5 8.73 -42.48 -18.27
CA LEU A 5 10.03 -42.75 -18.88
C LEU A 5 10.45 -44.22 -18.71
N PHE A 6 10.11 -44.83 -17.57
CA PHE A 6 10.36 -46.23 -17.29
C PHE A 6 9.52 -47.16 -18.16
N GLU A 7 8.23 -46.81 -18.37
CA GLU A 7 7.35 -47.56 -19.29
C GLU A 7 7.83 -47.48 -20.74
N GLU A 8 8.23 -46.33 -21.22
CA GLU A 8 8.79 -46.14 -22.58
C GLU A 8 10.10 -46.89 -22.76
N GLU A 9 11.00 -46.91 -21.76
CA GLU A 9 12.26 -47.61 -21.81
C GLU A 9 12.12 -49.15 -21.78
N ILE A 10 11.11 -49.69 -21.07
CA ILE A 10 10.77 -51.11 -21.08
C ILE A 10 10.20 -51.54 -22.43
N ILE A 11 9.36 -50.70 -23.04
CA ILE A 11 8.73 -51.01 -24.33
C ILE A 11 9.74 -50.96 -25.49
N GLU A 12 10.68 -50.01 -25.47
CA GLU A 12 11.67 -49.87 -26.54
C GLU A 12 12.82 -50.91 -26.54
N LYS A 13 13.24 -51.38 -25.34
CA LYS A 13 14.48 -52.19 -25.23
C LYS A 13 14.29 -53.69 -25.05
N GLN A 14 13.07 -54.28 -25.02
CA GLN A 14 12.89 -55.73 -24.75
C GLN A 14 13.79 -56.25 -23.62
N MET A 15 13.82 -55.58 -22.46
CA MET A 15 14.73 -55.88 -21.37
C MET A 15 14.44 -57.24 -20.73
N LYS A 16 15.49 -57.97 -20.29
CA LYS A 16 15.37 -59.21 -19.53
C LYS A 16 14.83 -58.91 -18.15
N SER A 17 14.18 -59.88 -17.50
CA SER A 17 13.52 -59.67 -16.19
C SER A 17 14.49 -59.20 -15.08
N SER A 18 15.79 -59.60 -15.15
CA SER A 18 16.85 -59.12 -14.25
C SER A 18 17.11 -57.61 -14.37
N ASP A 19 17.11 -57.12 -15.63
CA ASP A 19 17.39 -55.72 -15.93
C ASP A 19 16.22 -54.81 -15.51
N ILE A 20 15.00 -55.35 -15.54
CA ILE A 20 13.80 -54.68 -15.07
C ILE A 20 13.85 -54.50 -13.53
N VAL A 21 14.30 -55.55 -12.80
CA VAL A 21 14.44 -55.47 -11.34
C VAL A 21 15.55 -54.49 -10.95
N GLU A 22 16.68 -54.48 -11.67
CA GLU A 22 17.76 -53.52 -11.42
C GLU A 22 17.36 -52.08 -11.73
N ALA A 23 16.60 -51.85 -12.81
CA ALA A 23 16.07 -50.57 -13.15
C ALA A 23 15.04 -50.08 -12.11
N ILE A 24 14.18 -50.96 -11.59
CA ILE A 24 13.25 -50.64 -10.49
C ILE A 24 14.00 -50.26 -9.21
N LEU A 25 15.06 -51.05 -8.87
CA LEU A 25 15.87 -50.73 -7.68
C LEU A 25 16.59 -49.39 -7.83
N SER A 26 17.18 -49.09 -8.98
CA SER A 26 17.83 -47.82 -9.27
C SER A 26 16.86 -46.61 -9.17
N VAL A 27 15.62 -46.77 -9.65
CA VAL A 27 14.58 -45.76 -9.53
C VAL A 27 14.19 -45.57 -8.06
N VAL A 28 14.03 -46.66 -7.30
CA VAL A 28 13.70 -46.60 -5.88
C VAL A 28 14.85 -45.96 -5.07
N GLU A 29 16.11 -46.28 -5.35
CA GLU A 29 17.29 -45.66 -4.73
C GLU A 29 17.35 -44.17 -5.04
N HIS A 30 17.17 -43.80 -6.31
CA HIS A 30 17.16 -42.37 -6.70
C HIS A 30 16.06 -41.57 -6.03
N PHE A 31 14.86 -42.14 -5.90
CA PHE A 31 13.75 -41.49 -5.13
C PHE A 31 14.02 -41.45 -3.64
N ALA A 32 14.65 -42.48 -3.06
CA ALA A 32 14.99 -42.52 -1.65
C ALA A 32 16.09 -41.49 -1.31
N GLU A 33 17.13 -41.37 -2.15
CA GLU A 33 18.18 -40.36 -1.99
C GLU A 33 17.65 -38.96 -2.23
N GLY A 34 16.83 -38.74 -3.25
CA GLY A 34 16.16 -37.47 -3.50
C GLY A 34 15.25 -37.08 -2.35
N ALA A 35 14.47 -38.01 -1.81
CA ALA A 35 13.60 -37.78 -0.66
C ALA A 35 14.39 -37.47 0.61
N TRP A 36 15.48 -38.15 0.87
CA TRP A 36 16.35 -37.87 2.02
C TRP A 36 17.02 -36.50 1.90
N THR A 37 17.50 -36.15 0.72
CA THR A 37 18.10 -34.83 0.45
C THR A 37 17.08 -33.72 0.61
N CYS A 38 15.84 -33.91 0.12
CA CYS A 38 14.74 -32.96 0.33
C CYS A 38 14.40 -32.78 1.81
N TYR A 39 14.34 -33.88 2.57
CA TYR A 39 14.05 -33.86 3.99
C TYR A 39 15.15 -33.14 4.77
N SER A 40 16.41 -33.43 4.49
CA SER A 40 17.58 -32.87 5.21
C SER A 40 17.83 -31.39 4.89
N THR A 41 17.55 -30.96 3.64
CA THR A 41 17.76 -29.58 3.17
C THR A 41 16.52 -28.71 3.22
N GLY A 42 15.33 -29.31 3.42
CA GLY A 42 14.05 -28.61 3.32
C GLY A 42 13.72 -28.09 1.92
N SER A 43 14.50 -28.47 0.91
CA SER A 43 14.36 -28.06 -0.49
C SER A 43 13.71 -29.16 -1.33
N LEU A 44 12.75 -28.78 -2.18
CA LEU A 44 12.10 -29.68 -3.13
C LEU A 44 12.90 -29.84 -4.44
N LYS A 45 13.96 -29.06 -4.64
CA LYS A 45 14.79 -29.06 -5.85
C LYS A 45 15.22 -30.47 -6.32
N PRO A 46 15.68 -31.38 -5.43
CA PRO A 46 16.11 -32.69 -5.84
C PRO A 46 15.03 -33.58 -6.45
N LEU A 47 13.75 -33.37 -6.08
CA LEU A 47 12.62 -34.15 -6.59
C LEU A 47 12.09 -33.61 -7.94
N PHE A 48 12.28 -32.32 -8.18
CA PHE A 48 11.73 -31.63 -9.36
C PHE A 48 12.82 -31.21 -10.36
N LEU A 49 13.85 -32.03 -10.57
CA LEU A 49 14.97 -31.78 -11.50
C LEU A 49 14.59 -31.51 -12.97
N GLY A 50 13.34 -31.15 -13.25
CA GLY A 50 12.85 -30.76 -14.57
C GLY A 50 11.68 -29.76 -14.54
N SER A 51 11.20 -29.34 -13.38
CA SER A 51 10.08 -28.41 -13.27
C SER A 51 10.56 -27.01 -12.86
N ASN A 52 10.60 -26.10 -13.82
CA ASN A 52 10.92 -24.68 -13.57
C ASN A 52 10.00 -24.04 -12.51
N GLU A 53 8.74 -24.49 -12.41
CA GLU A 53 7.75 -23.97 -11.44
C GLU A 53 8.14 -24.32 -9.99
N ALA A 54 8.54 -25.57 -9.73
CA ALA A 54 8.93 -25.99 -8.39
C ALA A 54 10.25 -25.34 -7.93
N MET A 55 11.20 -25.17 -8.85
CA MET A 55 12.45 -24.46 -8.56
C MET A 55 12.18 -22.97 -8.21
N LYS A 56 11.29 -22.33 -8.95
CA LYS A 56 10.89 -20.94 -8.69
C LYS A 56 10.18 -20.81 -7.34
N MET A 57 9.21 -21.68 -7.07
CA MET A 57 8.49 -21.69 -5.79
C MET A 57 9.44 -21.88 -4.59
N ASP A 58 10.44 -22.78 -4.73
CA ASP A 58 11.41 -23.01 -3.67
C ASP A 58 12.32 -21.79 -3.45
N GLN A 59 12.70 -21.09 -4.52
CA GLN A 59 13.43 -19.82 -4.42
C GLN A 59 12.57 -18.74 -3.77
N ASP A 60 11.33 -18.59 -4.22
CA ASP A 60 10.39 -17.62 -3.64
C ASP A 60 10.13 -17.89 -2.14
N TYR A 61 10.13 -19.18 -1.73
CA TYR A 61 10.03 -19.54 -0.31
C TYR A 61 11.25 -19.06 0.50
N VAL A 62 12.46 -19.29 -0.02
CA VAL A 62 13.69 -18.84 0.63
C VAL A 62 13.73 -17.30 0.72
N ASP A 63 13.32 -16.62 -0.34
CA ASP A 63 13.27 -15.16 -0.38
C ASP A 63 12.29 -14.59 0.65
N VAL A 64 11.09 -15.18 0.76
CA VAL A 64 10.08 -14.78 1.76
C VAL A 64 10.59 -15.02 3.18
N MET A 65 11.26 -16.15 3.44
CA MET A 65 11.86 -16.43 4.75
C MET A 65 12.95 -15.39 5.11
N ALA A 66 13.82 -15.03 4.17
CA ALA A 66 14.84 -13.99 4.36
C ALA A 66 14.22 -12.61 4.60
N MET A 67 13.17 -12.27 3.85
CA MET A 67 12.43 -11.01 4.04
C MET A 67 11.75 -10.96 5.41
N TRP A 68 11.22 -12.07 5.90
CA TRP A 68 10.55 -12.13 7.21
C TRP A 68 11.46 -11.69 8.37
N ASP A 69 12.72 -12.08 8.37
CA ASP A 69 13.67 -11.66 9.40
C ASP A 69 13.90 -10.13 9.34
N LEU A 70 13.91 -9.55 8.16
CA LEU A 70 14.01 -8.09 7.99
C LEU A 70 12.73 -7.38 8.46
N VAL A 71 11.56 -7.93 8.14
CA VAL A 71 10.25 -7.38 8.56
C VAL A 71 10.12 -7.38 10.08
N ARG A 72 10.40 -8.50 10.73
CA ARG A 72 10.34 -8.63 12.20
C ARG A 72 11.20 -7.60 12.93
N ASN A 73 12.34 -7.28 12.37
CA ASN A 73 13.29 -6.32 12.94
C ASN A 73 13.07 -4.87 12.47
N GLY A 74 12.04 -4.62 11.64
CA GLY A 74 11.75 -3.30 11.07
C GLY A 74 12.84 -2.78 10.12
N ASN A 75 13.64 -3.68 9.55
CA ASN A 75 14.77 -3.33 8.69
C ASN A 75 14.44 -3.39 7.20
N LEU A 76 13.30 -3.96 6.81
CA LEU A 76 12.94 -4.11 5.39
C LEU A 76 12.85 -2.75 4.69
N LYS A 77 12.20 -1.77 5.32
CA LYS A 77 12.05 -0.39 4.80
C LYS A 77 13.37 0.35 4.62
N LYS A 78 14.48 -0.14 5.16
CA LYS A 78 15.82 0.44 4.95
C LYS A 78 16.41 0.07 3.59
N ILE A 79 15.85 -0.91 2.91
CA ILE A 79 16.27 -1.33 1.58
C ILE A 79 15.36 -0.63 0.58
N ARG A 80 15.95 0.20 -0.29
CA ARG A 80 15.21 0.94 -1.32
C ARG A 80 14.39 0.00 -2.20
N GLY A 81 13.11 0.28 -2.40
CA GLY A 81 12.19 -0.54 -3.18
C GLY A 81 11.61 -1.75 -2.44
N TYR A 82 11.90 -1.90 -1.13
CA TYR A 82 11.34 -2.96 -0.31
C TYR A 82 10.49 -2.37 0.81
N GLU A 83 9.20 -2.37 0.58
CA GLU A 83 8.18 -1.99 1.57
C GLU A 83 7.52 -3.24 2.15
N ASP A 84 6.87 -3.09 3.30
CA ASP A 84 6.12 -4.21 3.92
C ASP A 84 5.08 -4.81 2.97
N VAL A 85 4.51 -3.99 2.07
CA VAL A 85 3.55 -4.44 1.05
C VAL A 85 4.17 -5.42 0.04
N VAL A 86 5.46 -5.28 -0.27
CA VAL A 86 6.17 -6.21 -1.17
C VAL A 86 6.29 -7.58 -0.51
N PHE A 87 6.61 -7.62 0.79
CA PHE A 87 6.64 -8.85 1.58
C PHE A 87 5.26 -9.50 1.63
N ASP A 88 4.23 -8.76 1.99
CA ASP A 88 2.86 -9.27 2.14
C ASP A 88 2.32 -9.83 0.82
N THR A 89 2.55 -9.12 -0.29
CA THR A 89 2.18 -9.57 -1.64
C THR A 89 2.87 -10.88 -2.02
N LYS A 90 4.19 -10.99 -1.76
CA LYS A 90 4.94 -12.22 -2.06
C LYS A 90 4.48 -13.39 -1.19
N LEU A 91 4.25 -13.15 0.10
CA LEU A 91 3.77 -14.14 1.05
C LEU A 91 2.39 -14.68 0.63
N GLU A 92 1.44 -13.79 0.32
CA GLU A 92 0.09 -14.16 -0.11
C GLU A 92 0.12 -14.98 -1.41
N LYS A 93 0.87 -14.51 -2.40
CA LYS A 93 1.03 -15.20 -3.68
C LYS A 93 1.61 -16.59 -3.50
N LEU A 94 2.66 -16.73 -2.72
CA LEU A 94 3.32 -18.02 -2.48
C LEU A 94 2.40 -19.00 -1.75
N ILE A 95 1.59 -18.54 -0.78
CA ILE A 95 0.58 -19.35 -0.11
C ILE A 95 -0.43 -19.92 -1.13
N VAL A 96 -0.90 -19.09 -2.07
CA VAL A 96 -1.83 -19.52 -3.12
C VAL A 96 -1.16 -20.52 -4.06
N GLU A 97 0.05 -20.25 -4.53
CA GLU A 97 0.81 -21.14 -5.43
C GLU A 97 1.03 -22.52 -4.80
N ILE A 98 1.44 -22.59 -3.53
CA ILE A 98 1.63 -23.85 -2.82
C ILE A 98 0.31 -24.63 -2.71
N ARG A 99 -0.82 -23.96 -2.40
CA ARG A 99 -2.15 -24.61 -2.35
C ARG A 99 -2.52 -25.23 -3.70
N VAL A 100 -2.26 -24.52 -4.79
CA VAL A 100 -2.52 -25.03 -6.16
C VAL A 100 -1.62 -26.24 -6.46
N MET A 101 -0.34 -26.16 -6.11
CA MET A 101 0.59 -27.27 -6.30
C MET A 101 0.19 -28.52 -5.50
N MET A 102 -0.25 -28.34 -4.25
CA MET A 102 -0.70 -29.46 -3.39
C MET A 102 -1.84 -30.27 -4.01
N ASN A 103 -2.71 -29.66 -4.83
CA ASN A 103 -3.80 -30.36 -5.49
C ASN A 103 -3.29 -31.36 -6.56
N ARG A 104 -2.09 -31.14 -7.11
CA ARG A 104 -1.48 -31.94 -8.19
C ARG A 104 -0.34 -32.81 -7.69
N ALA A 105 0.10 -32.63 -6.44
CA ALA A 105 1.29 -33.25 -5.89
C ALA A 105 1.08 -34.68 -5.42
N GLN A 106 2.14 -35.50 -5.46
CA GLN A 106 2.18 -36.86 -4.91
C GLN A 106 2.14 -36.84 -3.38
N PRO A 107 1.78 -37.94 -2.69
CA PRO A 107 1.61 -37.96 -1.23
C PRO A 107 2.82 -37.45 -0.43
N PHE A 108 4.05 -37.78 -0.86
CA PHE A 108 5.27 -37.31 -0.23
C PHE A 108 5.48 -35.80 -0.43
N GLU A 109 5.30 -35.31 -1.65
CA GLU A 109 5.38 -33.90 -1.99
C GLU A 109 4.33 -33.08 -1.22
N LYS A 110 3.11 -33.63 -1.09
CA LYS A 110 2.03 -33.01 -0.30
C LYS A 110 2.46 -32.76 1.14
N LYS A 111 3.19 -33.67 1.77
CA LYS A 111 3.67 -33.49 3.14
C LYS A 111 4.64 -32.29 3.22
N MET A 112 5.62 -32.23 2.33
CA MET A 112 6.60 -31.12 2.32
C MET A 112 5.95 -29.78 1.98
N LEU A 113 5.03 -29.75 1.02
CA LEU A 113 4.25 -28.56 0.69
C LEU A 113 3.35 -28.12 1.84
N SER A 114 2.76 -29.09 2.59
CA SER A 114 1.97 -28.82 3.78
C SER A 114 2.78 -28.18 4.90
N ASP A 115 4.02 -28.65 5.12
CA ASP A 115 4.91 -28.07 6.12
C ASP A 115 5.32 -26.63 5.74
N LYS A 116 5.64 -26.39 4.45
CA LYS A 116 5.90 -25.03 3.96
C LYS A 116 4.66 -24.14 4.09
N LEU A 117 3.48 -24.62 3.71
CA LEU A 117 2.23 -23.90 3.85
C LEU A 117 1.92 -23.56 5.31
N PHE A 118 2.15 -24.49 6.22
CA PHE A 118 1.97 -24.25 7.65
C PHE A 118 2.88 -23.13 8.15
N ASN A 119 4.16 -23.14 7.79
CA ASN A 119 5.12 -22.12 8.16
C ASN A 119 4.74 -20.74 7.62
N LEU A 120 4.34 -20.67 6.33
CA LEU A 120 3.90 -19.41 5.70
C LEU A 120 2.60 -18.88 6.31
N THR A 121 1.65 -19.76 6.60
CA THR A 121 0.38 -19.36 7.24
C THR A 121 0.61 -18.86 8.67
N LYS A 122 1.52 -19.50 9.41
CA LYS A 122 1.93 -19.03 10.73
C LYS A 122 2.61 -17.65 10.62
N MET A 123 3.55 -17.50 9.68
CA MET A 123 4.22 -16.22 9.41
C MET A 123 3.23 -15.12 9.07
N GLN A 124 2.22 -15.41 8.24
CA GLN A 124 1.15 -14.48 7.92
C GLN A 124 0.36 -14.07 9.17
N SER A 125 0.04 -15.02 10.02
CA SER A 125 -0.65 -14.74 11.31
C SER A 125 0.20 -13.88 12.24
N ASP A 126 1.49 -14.17 12.34
CA ASP A 126 2.43 -13.41 13.17
C ASP A 126 2.63 -11.98 12.61
N TYR A 127 2.69 -11.82 11.28
CA TYR A 127 2.77 -10.53 10.61
C TYR A 127 1.52 -9.68 10.90
N ILE A 128 0.34 -10.25 10.74
CA ILE A 128 -0.92 -9.57 11.03
C ILE A 128 -0.98 -9.17 12.51
N ALA A 129 -0.63 -10.08 13.42
CA ALA A 129 -0.58 -9.79 14.85
C ALA A 129 0.39 -8.65 15.18
N MET A 130 1.57 -8.64 14.55
CA MET A 130 2.55 -7.57 14.69
C MET A 130 1.99 -6.22 14.21
N LYS A 131 1.30 -6.19 13.08
CA LYS A 131 0.64 -4.98 12.54
C LYS A 131 -0.48 -4.50 13.45
N LEU A 132 -1.30 -5.41 13.98
CA LEU A 132 -2.41 -5.10 14.87
C LEU A 132 -1.97 -4.70 16.29
N SER A 133 -0.82 -5.15 16.76
CA SER A 133 -0.27 -4.79 18.07
C SER A 133 0.26 -3.35 18.12
N GLY A 134 0.44 -2.71 16.95
CA GLY A 134 0.77 -1.29 16.87
C GLY A 134 -0.38 -0.42 17.37
N GLU A 135 -0.10 0.71 18.03
CA GLU A 135 -1.15 1.68 18.41
C GLU A 135 -1.54 2.57 17.24
N LEU A 136 -0.62 2.79 16.33
CA LEU A 136 -0.79 3.64 15.15
C LEU A 136 -0.32 2.91 13.90
N ARG A 137 -0.96 3.23 12.77
CA ARG A 137 -0.53 2.89 11.42
C ARG A 137 -0.20 4.16 10.64
N ALA A 138 0.49 4.04 9.51
CA ALA A 138 0.62 5.16 8.58
C ALA A 138 -0.77 5.52 8.02
N ALA A 139 -1.12 6.80 8.06
CA ALA A 139 -2.30 7.27 7.35
C ALA A 139 -1.97 7.45 5.86
N PRO A 140 -2.89 7.13 4.95
CA PRO A 140 -2.70 7.37 3.53
C PRO A 140 -2.70 8.86 3.18
N ILE A 141 -2.08 9.23 2.05
CA ILE A 141 -2.48 10.49 1.42
C ILE A 141 -3.89 10.32 0.86
N ALA A 142 -4.78 11.26 1.16
CA ALA A 142 -6.16 11.23 0.72
C ALA A 142 -6.42 12.40 -0.24
N LEU A 143 -6.92 12.09 -1.43
CA LEU A 143 -7.23 13.05 -2.49
C LEU A 143 -8.70 12.97 -2.85
N GLU A 144 -9.35 14.13 -2.97
CA GLU A 144 -10.71 14.25 -3.43
C GLU A 144 -10.74 14.72 -4.89
N LEU A 145 -11.46 13.99 -5.74
CA LEU A 145 -11.77 14.34 -7.12
C LEU A 145 -13.21 14.85 -7.19
N PHE A 146 -13.38 16.15 -7.10
CA PHE A 146 -14.68 16.81 -7.24
C PHE A 146 -14.93 17.25 -8.68
N GLY A 147 -16.14 17.04 -9.17
CA GLY A 147 -16.55 17.51 -10.51
C GLY A 147 -17.88 16.91 -10.93
N GLY A 148 -18.46 17.45 -12.00
CA GLY A 148 -19.69 16.93 -12.58
C GLY A 148 -19.59 15.47 -13.04
N SER A 149 -20.72 14.86 -13.34
CA SER A 149 -20.75 13.51 -13.91
C SER A 149 -20.03 13.47 -15.25
N ALA A 150 -19.43 12.31 -15.58
CA ALA A 150 -18.74 12.06 -16.86
C ALA A 150 -17.60 13.04 -17.20
N GLN A 151 -16.97 13.67 -16.18
CA GLN A 151 -15.79 14.53 -16.36
C GLN A 151 -14.46 13.75 -16.38
N GLY A 152 -14.47 12.42 -16.40
CA GLY A 152 -13.28 11.60 -16.45
C GLY A 152 -12.53 11.50 -15.10
N LYS A 153 -13.20 11.73 -13.97
CA LYS A 153 -12.58 11.69 -12.63
C LYS A 153 -11.89 10.37 -12.35
N THR A 154 -12.51 9.25 -12.72
CA THR A 154 -11.95 7.91 -12.49
C THR A 154 -10.64 7.72 -13.24
N THR A 155 -10.61 8.05 -14.55
CA THR A 155 -9.40 7.98 -15.37
C THR A 155 -8.29 8.89 -14.84
N LEU A 156 -8.64 10.14 -14.50
CA LEU A 156 -7.70 11.07 -13.89
C LEU A 156 -7.11 10.50 -12.57
N GLY A 157 -7.95 9.91 -11.72
CA GLY A 157 -7.54 9.28 -10.47
C GLY A 157 -6.57 8.13 -10.71
N GLU A 158 -6.83 7.27 -11.70
CA GLU A 158 -5.96 6.15 -12.08
C GLU A 158 -4.56 6.62 -12.50
N ILE A 159 -4.47 7.66 -13.32
CA ILE A 159 -3.19 8.22 -13.76
C ILE A 159 -2.41 8.79 -12.56
N ILE A 160 -3.08 9.55 -11.68
CA ILE A 160 -2.44 10.10 -10.48
C ILE A 160 -1.93 8.98 -9.58
N GLU A 161 -2.74 7.95 -9.31
CA GLU A 161 -2.36 6.79 -8.51
C GLU A 161 -1.13 6.08 -9.07
N ASP A 162 -1.12 5.79 -10.38
CA ASP A 162 0.01 5.13 -11.05
C ASP A 162 1.31 5.90 -10.84
N ILE A 163 1.27 7.21 -10.99
CA ILE A 163 2.43 8.08 -10.83
C ILE A 163 2.89 8.15 -9.38
N LEU A 164 1.96 8.26 -8.41
CA LEU A 164 2.30 8.24 -6.99
C LEU A 164 2.94 6.91 -6.59
N LEU A 165 2.35 5.78 -6.99
CA LEU A 165 2.90 4.46 -6.69
C LEU A 165 4.27 4.25 -7.35
N ALA A 166 4.42 4.62 -8.62
CA ALA A 166 5.69 4.51 -9.35
C ALA A 166 6.79 5.37 -8.69
N SER A 167 6.48 6.61 -8.29
CA SER A 167 7.43 7.51 -7.64
C SER A 167 7.95 6.95 -6.31
N ALA A 168 7.12 6.22 -5.59
CA ALA A 168 7.44 5.57 -4.32
C ALA A 168 7.98 4.14 -4.48
N GLN A 169 8.14 3.65 -5.72
CA GLN A 169 8.53 2.28 -6.04
C GLN A 169 7.58 1.22 -5.44
N LEU A 170 6.30 1.57 -5.30
CA LEU A 170 5.25 0.65 -4.87
C LEU A 170 4.73 -0.16 -6.07
N PRO A 171 4.19 -1.37 -5.83
CA PRO A 171 3.66 -2.20 -6.91
C PRO A 171 2.48 -1.53 -7.64
N LEU A 172 2.47 -1.60 -8.97
CA LEU A 172 1.40 -1.07 -9.83
C LEU A 172 0.29 -2.09 -10.13
N ASP A 173 0.36 -3.29 -9.54
CA ASP A 173 -0.59 -4.36 -9.79
C ASP A 173 -2.03 -3.92 -9.48
N PRO A 174 -2.97 -4.01 -10.44
CA PRO A 174 -4.38 -3.71 -10.20
C PRO A 174 -5.01 -4.54 -9.07
N ALA A 175 -4.52 -5.75 -8.81
CA ALA A 175 -5.00 -6.61 -7.73
C ALA A 175 -4.74 -6.04 -6.31
N LEU A 176 -3.88 -5.03 -6.19
CA LEU A 176 -3.58 -4.32 -4.94
C LEU A 176 -4.40 -3.03 -4.77
N ARG A 177 -5.36 -2.80 -5.65
CA ARG A 177 -6.28 -1.66 -5.61
C ARG A 177 -7.69 -2.15 -5.32
N THR A 178 -8.39 -1.47 -4.45
CA THR A 178 -9.73 -1.88 -4.02
C THR A 178 -10.69 -0.70 -4.09
N ILE A 179 -11.86 -0.94 -4.69
CA ILE A 179 -12.97 0.01 -4.70
C ILE A 179 -13.88 -0.34 -3.52
N ILE A 180 -14.14 0.61 -2.66
CA ILE A 180 -15.07 0.49 -1.54
C ILE A 180 -16.39 1.16 -1.93
N LYS A 181 -17.45 0.38 -1.90
CA LYS A 181 -18.81 0.91 -2.06
C LYS A 181 -19.33 1.34 -0.70
N THR A 182 -19.77 2.58 -0.63
CA THR A 182 -20.23 3.19 0.64
C THR A 182 -21.52 2.57 1.18
N ASP A 183 -22.27 1.86 0.35
CA ASP A 183 -23.50 1.16 0.73
C ASP A 183 -23.27 -0.28 1.20
N ASP A 184 -22.06 -0.81 1.01
CA ASP A 184 -21.71 -2.18 1.40
C ASP A 184 -21.17 -2.22 2.83
N LYS A 185 -21.81 -3.09 3.65
CA LYS A 185 -21.36 -3.35 5.04
C LYS A 185 -20.00 -4.04 5.10
N PHE A 186 -19.62 -4.76 4.06
CA PHE A 186 -18.43 -5.60 4.00
C PHE A 186 -17.51 -5.14 2.87
N ALA A 187 -16.21 -5.31 3.10
CA ALA A 187 -15.15 -5.08 2.12
C ALA A 187 -14.51 -6.43 1.70
N PRO A 188 -15.20 -7.25 0.88
CA PRO A 188 -14.73 -8.61 0.57
C PRO A 188 -13.40 -8.62 -0.17
N ASN A 189 -13.17 -7.63 -1.05
CA ASN A 189 -11.98 -7.55 -1.90
C ASN A 189 -10.77 -6.86 -1.21
N MET A 190 -10.96 -6.32 0.00
CA MET A 190 -9.87 -5.70 0.75
C MET A 190 -8.85 -6.74 1.17
N LYS A 191 -7.56 -6.46 0.97
CA LYS A 191 -6.43 -7.28 1.38
C LYS A 191 -5.49 -6.48 2.27
N THR A 192 -4.68 -7.16 3.06
CA THR A 192 -3.62 -6.51 3.84
C THR A 192 -2.59 -5.84 2.92
N SER A 193 -2.36 -6.42 1.74
CA SER A 193 -1.48 -5.89 0.70
C SER A 193 -2.10 -4.76 -0.15
N THR A 194 -3.34 -4.34 0.10
CA THR A 194 -3.98 -3.25 -0.67
C THR A 194 -3.23 -1.94 -0.49
N VAL A 195 -2.75 -1.36 -1.59
CA VAL A 195 -2.00 -0.10 -1.61
C VAL A 195 -2.87 1.12 -1.91
N VAL A 196 -3.95 0.94 -2.68
CA VAL A 196 -4.89 2.02 -3.04
C VAL A 196 -6.30 1.63 -2.67
N VAL A 197 -7.00 2.56 -2.03
CA VAL A 197 -8.44 2.44 -1.77
C VAL A 197 -9.16 3.58 -2.49
N ARG A 198 -10.17 3.23 -3.26
CA ARG A 198 -11.03 4.17 -3.98
C ARG A 198 -12.43 4.15 -3.39
N PHE A 199 -12.96 5.33 -3.15
CA PHE A 199 -14.38 5.58 -2.89
C PHE A 199 -14.96 6.23 -4.14
N ASP A 200 -15.80 5.51 -4.85
CA ASP A 200 -16.45 6.02 -6.05
C ASP A 200 -17.84 6.56 -5.73
N ASP A 201 -18.23 7.65 -6.39
CA ASP A 201 -19.51 8.35 -6.16
C ASP A 201 -19.84 8.61 -4.69
N PHE A 202 -18.82 9.00 -3.91
CA PHE A 202 -18.91 9.18 -2.47
C PHE A 202 -20.01 10.18 -2.10
N ALA A 203 -20.86 9.77 -1.13
CA ALA A 203 -21.94 10.56 -0.53
C ALA A 203 -22.96 11.16 -1.52
N ASN A 204 -23.11 10.58 -2.73
CA ASN A 204 -24.13 10.98 -3.70
C ASN A 204 -25.55 10.53 -3.30
N GLY A 205 -25.67 9.52 -2.45
CA GLY A 205 -26.97 9.02 -1.94
C GLY A 205 -27.60 9.95 -0.91
N LYS A 206 -28.93 9.84 -0.74
CA LYS A 206 -29.63 10.54 0.35
C LYS A 206 -29.34 9.84 1.69
N PRO A 207 -29.04 10.57 2.78
CA PRO A 207 -28.66 10.00 4.08
C PRO A 207 -29.68 9.00 4.66
N MET A 208 -30.95 9.17 4.36
CA MET A 208 -32.01 8.30 4.87
C MET A 208 -32.16 6.95 4.14
N ALA A 209 -31.47 6.77 3.00
CA ALA A 209 -31.62 5.56 2.17
C ALA A 209 -30.61 4.45 2.54
N SER A 210 -29.49 4.77 3.15
CA SER A 210 -28.47 3.80 3.57
C SER A 210 -28.38 3.75 5.09
N GLY A 211 -28.50 2.57 5.69
CA GLY A 211 -28.27 2.35 7.12
C GLY A 211 -26.78 2.45 7.52
N ILE A 212 -25.91 2.83 6.59
CA ILE A 212 -24.45 2.94 6.75
C ILE A 212 -24.06 4.41 6.60
N ASN A 213 -23.24 4.89 7.52
CA ASN A 213 -22.67 6.23 7.44
C ASN A 213 -21.38 6.19 6.59
N PRO A 214 -21.37 6.73 5.35
CA PRO A 214 -20.21 6.68 4.47
C PRO A 214 -19.04 7.47 5.04
N THR A 215 -19.30 8.52 5.81
CA THR A 215 -18.24 9.37 6.39
C THR A 215 -17.49 8.67 7.51
N GLN A 216 -18.14 7.79 8.30
CA GLN A 216 -17.44 6.98 9.28
C GLN A 216 -16.46 6.00 8.60
N LEU A 217 -16.88 5.39 7.51
CA LEU A 217 -16.02 4.50 6.73
C LEU A 217 -14.80 5.26 6.19
N LEU A 218 -14.99 6.48 5.66
CA LEU A 218 -13.89 7.33 5.21
C LEU A 218 -12.92 7.66 6.36
N LEU A 219 -13.44 7.99 7.55
CA LEU A 219 -12.61 8.25 8.72
C LEU A 219 -11.76 7.04 9.10
N ASP A 220 -12.34 5.84 9.08
CA ASP A 220 -11.63 4.60 9.40
C ASP A 220 -10.47 4.34 8.44
N TYR A 221 -10.63 4.65 7.15
CA TYR A 221 -9.57 4.48 6.15
C TYR A 221 -8.50 5.56 6.18
N CYS A 222 -8.84 6.80 6.56
CA CYS A 222 -7.92 7.95 6.54
C CYS A 222 -7.22 8.23 7.88
N ASN A 223 -7.51 7.47 8.94
CA ASN A 223 -6.93 7.66 10.27
C ASN A 223 -5.60 6.95 10.45
N ASN A 224 -4.81 7.42 11.44
CA ASN A 224 -3.64 6.71 11.94
C ASN A 224 -3.98 5.56 12.90
N GLN A 225 -5.24 5.41 13.31
CA GLN A 225 -5.65 4.33 14.19
C GLN A 225 -5.61 2.99 13.45
N VAL A 226 -5.15 1.96 14.15
CA VAL A 226 -5.16 0.59 13.63
C VAL A 226 -6.59 0.17 13.31
N CYS A 227 -6.81 -0.30 12.10
CA CYS A 227 -8.11 -0.71 11.60
C CYS A 227 -7.99 -2.02 10.81
N TYR A 228 -9.07 -2.78 10.75
CA TYR A 228 -9.17 -4.01 9.95
C TYR A 228 -10.45 -4.01 9.12
N ALA A 229 -10.37 -4.67 7.96
CA ALA A 229 -11.50 -4.77 7.06
C ALA A 229 -12.63 -5.63 7.65
N ASN A 230 -13.85 -5.15 7.50
CA ASN A 230 -15.02 -5.94 7.84
C ASN A 230 -15.28 -6.98 6.74
N LYS A 231 -14.91 -8.24 7.00
CA LYS A 231 -15.09 -9.37 6.08
C LYS A 231 -16.44 -10.05 6.30
N PRO A 232 -17.07 -10.58 5.24
CA PRO A 232 -18.34 -11.28 5.36
C PRO A 232 -18.21 -12.59 6.14
N GLU A 233 -17.07 -13.29 5.99
CA GLU A 233 -16.83 -14.57 6.64
C GLU A 233 -16.35 -14.39 8.09
N ALA A 234 -16.95 -15.13 9.02
CA ALA A 234 -16.60 -15.05 10.45
C ALA A 234 -15.13 -15.43 10.71
N GLY A 235 -14.59 -16.38 9.93
CA GLY A 235 -13.20 -16.83 10.03
C GLY A 235 -12.16 -15.79 9.62
N ASP A 236 -12.55 -14.79 8.84
CA ASP A 236 -11.64 -13.73 8.30
C ASP A 236 -11.76 -12.40 9.02
N LYS A 237 -12.70 -12.29 9.97
CA LYS A 237 -12.86 -11.08 10.78
C LYS A 237 -11.60 -10.81 11.61
N GLY A 238 -11.13 -9.55 11.56
CA GLY A 238 -9.95 -9.11 12.28
C GLY A 238 -8.61 -9.61 11.72
N LYS A 239 -8.61 -10.29 10.55
CA LYS A 239 -7.39 -10.81 9.93
C LYS A 239 -6.85 -9.96 8.78
N THR A 240 -7.63 -9.01 8.28
CA THR A 240 -7.20 -8.14 7.17
C THR A 240 -6.92 -6.75 7.71
N PHE A 241 -5.65 -6.44 7.91
CA PHE A 241 -5.19 -5.13 8.32
C PHE A 241 -5.34 -4.12 7.18
N ILE A 242 -5.74 -2.89 7.50
CA ILE A 242 -5.92 -1.82 6.51
C ILE A 242 -4.80 -0.79 6.68
N GLU A 243 -3.93 -0.66 5.71
CA GLU A 243 -2.87 0.36 5.66
C GLU A 243 -2.59 0.77 4.20
N PRO A 244 -3.55 1.38 3.49
CA PRO A 244 -3.30 1.85 2.13
C PRO A 244 -2.33 3.03 2.14
N HIS A 245 -1.60 3.21 1.05
CA HIS A 245 -0.73 4.37 0.84
C HIS A 245 -1.49 5.56 0.26
N VAL A 246 -2.53 5.29 -0.55
CA VAL A 246 -3.35 6.30 -1.22
C VAL A 246 -4.83 6.00 -1.00
N VAL A 247 -5.60 7.03 -0.66
CA VAL A 247 -7.06 7.00 -0.68
C VAL A 247 -7.53 8.03 -1.71
N MET A 248 -8.32 7.56 -2.68
CA MET A 248 -8.91 8.41 -3.71
C MET A 248 -10.42 8.46 -3.53
N VAL A 249 -10.99 9.65 -3.45
CA VAL A 249 -12.43 9.86 -3.28
C VAL A 249 -12.98 10.60 -4.46
N SER A 250 -13.80 9.96 -5.29
CA SER A 250 -14.53 10.64 -6.37
C SER A 250 -15.92 11.04 -5.89
N THR A 251 -16.32 12.28 -6.16
CA THR A 251 -17.60 12.82 -5.70
C THR A 251 -18.13 13.91 -6.63
N ASN A 252 -19.44 14.09 -6.60
CA ASN A 252 -20.13 15.23 -7.21
C ASN A 252 -20.54 16.31 -6.17
N LYS A 253 -20.10 16.14 -4.90
CA LYS A 253 -20.37 17.01 -3.76
C LYS A 253 -19.08 17.41 -3.08
N LYS A 254 -18.56 18.61 -3.37
CA LYS A 254 -17.28 19.12 -2.90
C LYS A 254 -17.10 19.08 -1.38
N ASN A 255 -18.18 19.23 -0.62
CA ASN A 255 -18.17 19.15 0.83
C ASN A 255 -18.35 17.71 1.36
N LEU A 256 -18.26 16.69 0.50
CA LEU A 256 -18.49 15.27 0.83
C LEU A 256 -19.87 15.03 1.49
N ASN A 257 -20.81 15.95 1.29
CA ASN A 257 -22.13 15.97 1.96
C ASN A 257 -22.01 15.85 3.49
N SER A 258 -20.93 16.36 4.06
CA SER A 258 -20.50 16.12 5.44
C SER A 258 -21.49 16.65 6.48
N SER A 259 -22.16 17.79 6.22
CA SER A 259 -23.18 18.36 7.10
C SER A 259 -24.42 17.47 7.27
N ALA A 260 -24.67 16.59 6.31
CA ALA A 260 -25.78 15.65 6.39
C ALA A 260 -25.48 14.41 7.28
N TYR A 261 -24.19 14.17 7.58
CA TYR A 261 -23.73 12.97 8.30
C TYR A 261 -23.01 13.27 9.62
N SER A 262 -22.61 14.52 9.87
CA SER A 262 -21.83 14.90 11.05
C SER A 262 -22.23 16.25 11.59
N ASN A 263 -22.28 16.38 12.92
CA ASN A 263 -22.43 17.66 13.61
C ASN A 263 -21.16 18.54 13.52
N CYS A 264 -20.03 17.95 13.13
CA CYS A 264 -18.78 18.66 12.88
C CYS A 264 -18.28 18.32 11.45
N PRO A 265 -18.83 18.99 10.42
CA PRO A 265 -18.53 18.68 9.00
C PRO A 265 -17.05 18.78 8.67
N TYR A 266 -16.35 19.76 9.21
CA TYR A 266 -14.93 19.96 9.01
C TYR A 266 -14.09 18.74 9.46
N SER A 267 -14.54 17.98 10.48
CA SER A 267 -13.85 16.79 10.95
C SER A 267 -13.68 15.73 9.86
N ILE A 268 -14.59 15.69 8.89
CA ILE A 268 -14.58 14.83 7.73
C ILE A 268 -13.77 15.46 6.61
N GLN A 269 -14.07 16.71 6.25
CA GLN A 269 -13.47 17.42 5.12
C GLN A 269 -11.95 17.55 5.26
N ARG A 270 -11.45 17.80 6.47
CA ARG A 270 -10.00 17.88 6.76
C ARG A 270 -9.21 16.59 6.54
N ARG A 271 -9.89 15.46 6.25
CA ARG A 271 -9.21 14.20 5.92
C ARG A 271 -8.68 14.21 4.50
N MET A 272 -9.25 15.02 3.63
CA MET A 272 -8.75 15.22 2.29
C MET A 272 -7.56 16.18 2.34
N HIS A 273 -6.38 15.68 1.96
CA HIS A 273 -5.16 16.48 1.93
C HIS A 273 -5.24 17.55 0.83
N TYR A 274 -5.82 17.15 -0.31
CA TYR A 274 -6.04 18.02 -1.46
C TYR A 274 -7.38 17.70 -2.11
N ILE A 275 -8.08 18.75 -2.52
CA ILE A 275 -9.32 18.68 -3.27
C ILE A 275 -9.01 19.15 -4.69
N LEU A 276 -9.27 18.30 -5.67
CA LEU A 276 -9.07 18.55 -7.07
C LEU A 276 -10.43 18.84 -7.72
N THR A 277 -10.68 20.09 -8.05
CA THR A 277 -11.85 20.46 -8.85
C THR A 277 -11.54 20.18 -10.33
N VAL A 278 -12.19 19.16 -10.88
CA VAL A 278 -11.90 18.58 -12.22
C VAL A 278 -12.93 19.06 -13.23
N ARG A 279 -12.46 19.65 -14.31
CA ARG A 279 -13.28 20.08 -15.46
C ARG A 279 -12.63 19.60 -16.75
N ALA A 280 -13.43 19.01 -17.64
CA ALA A 280 -12.97 18.72 -19.01
C ALA A 280 -12.67 20.02 -19.75
N ARG A 281 -11.58 20.07 -20.51
CA ARG A 281 -11.25 21.19 -21.41
C ARG A 281 -12.33 21.39 -22.45
N ARG A 282 -12.57 22.64 -22.86
CA ARG A 282 -13.63 23.04 -23.81
C ARG A 282 -13.59 22.22 -25.08
N GLU A 283 -12.39 21.92 -25.58
CA GLU A 283 -12.15 21.21 -26.85
C GLU A 283 -12.68 19.78 -26.84
N VAL A 284 -12.75 19.15 -25.64
CA VAL A 284 -13.17 17.75 -25.49
C VAL A 284 -14.55 17.59 -24.82
N GLN A 285 -15.23 18.71 -24.53
CA GLN A 285 -16.55 18.67 -23.89
C GLN A 285 -17.63 18.13 -24.81
N ARG A 286 -18.47 17.28 -24.25
CA ARG A 286 -19.76 16.91 -24.81
C ARG A 286 -20.83 17.88 -24.28
N LEU A 287 -21.58 18.48 -25.16
CA LEU A 287 -22.67 19.39 -24.83
C LEU A 287 -24.02 18.71 -25.07
N ASP A 288 -25.01 19.00 -24.24
CA ASP A 288 -26.39 18.60 -24.49
C ASP A 288 -27.08 19.53 -25.51
N SER A 289 -28.37 19.29 -25.79
CA SER A 289 -29.17 20.08 -26.69
C SER A 289 -29.36 21.55 -26.29
N GLU A 290 -29.11 21.85 -24.98
CA GLU A 290 -29.20 23.19 -24.42
C GLU A 290 -27.82 23.88 -24.29
N GLY A 291 -26.75 23.24 -24.78
CA GLY A 291 -25.38 23.73 -24.70
C GLY A 291 -24.71 23.59 -23.36
N ARG A 292 -25.29 22.80 -22.42
CA ARG A 292 -24.67 22.52 -21.11
C ARG A 292 -23.69 21.36 -21.24
N VAL A 293 -22.60 21.45 -20.49
CA VAL A 293 -21.58 20.40 -20.44
C VAL A 293 -22.16 19.16 -19.79
N CYS A 294 -22.21 18.05 -20.51
CA CYS A 294 -22.71 16.75 -20.03
C CYS A 294 -21.64 15.65 -19.99
N GLY A 295 -20.37 16.00 -20.12
CA GLY A 295 -19.25 15.09 -19.99
C GLY A 295 -18.12 15.30 -20.98
N ILE A 296 -17.30 14.27 -21.18
CA ILE A 296 -16.24 14.21 -22.18
C ILE A 296 -16.76 13.49 -23.43
N ASP A 297 -16.37 13.97 -24.60
CA ASP A 297 -16.61 13.37 -25.89
C ASP A 297 -15.37 12.64 -26.37
N THR A 298 -15.41 11.30 -26.41
CA THR A 298 -14.25 10.46 -26.77
C THR A 298 -13.77 10.70 -28.22
N ASN A 299 -14.67 11.07 -29.12
CA ASN A 299 -14.29 11.40 -30.51
C ASN A 299 -13.47 12.70 -30.54
N LYS A 300 -13.94 13.72 -29.82
CA LYS A 300 -13.20 14.97 -29.66
C LYS A 300 -11.85 14.80 -28.97
N VAL A 301 -11.73 13.89 -28.01
CA VAL A 301 -10.43 13.55 -27.41
C VAL A 301 -9.46 13.03 -28.45
N SER A 302 -9.90 12.12 -29.33
CA SER A 302 -9.07 11.60 -30.41
C SER A 302 -8.65 12.67 -31.38
N GLU A 303 -9.57 13.58 -31.76
CA GLU A 303 -9.29 14.73 -32.64
C GLU A 303 -8.33 15.72 -31.97
N TYR A 304 -8.52 15.99 -30.67
CA TYR A 304 -7.66 16.87 -29.88
C TYR A 304 -6.21 16.42 -29.90
N TYR A 305 -5.95 15.12 -29.73
CA TYR A 305 -4.58 14.58 -29.75
C TYR A 305 -4.01 14.52 -31.18
N ARG A 306 -4.81 14.15 -32.18
CA ARG A 306 -4.38 14.16 -33.59
C ARG A 306 -3.97 15.56 -34.04
N SER A 307 -4.72 16.60 -33.66
CA SER A 307 -4.40 17.98 -33.99
C SER A 307 -3.08 18.46 -33.38
N ARG A 308 -2.58 17.78 -32.34
CA ARG A 308 -1.30 18.02 -31.65
C ARG A 308 -0.17 17.11 -32.14
N GLY A 309 -0.41 16.30 -33.17
CA GLY A 309 0.59 15.42 -33.76
C GLY A 309 0.76 14.06 -33.08
N TYR A 310 -0.17 13.68 -32.21
CA TYR A 310 -0.17 12.33 -31.61
C TYR A 310 -0.91 11.34 -32.50
N GLU A 311 -0.33 10.17 -32.73
CA GLU A 311 -0.99 9.07 -33.47
C GLU A 311 -2.04 8.36 -32.61
N THR A 312 -1.75 8.23 -31.29
CA THR A 312 -2.61 7.61 -30.29
C THR A 312 -2.76 8.53 -29.09
N THR A 313 -3.76 8.30 -28.25
CA THR A 313 -3.90 8.97 -26.95
C THR A 313 -2.68 8.67 -26.08
N PRO A 314 -2.00 9.65 -25.49
CA PRO A 314 -0.85 9.42 -24.61
C PRO A 314 -1.31 8.78 -23.28
N ASP A 315 -0.42 8.04 -22.64
CA ASP A 315 -0.68 7.38 -21.34
C ASP A 315 -1.05 8.39 -20.24
N VAL A 316 -0.43 9.58 -20.29
CA VAL A 316 -0.80 10.70 -19.41
C VAL A 316 -1.64 11.68 -20.23
N GLU A 317 -2.95 11.57 -20.10
CA GLU A 317 -3.88 12.43 -20.79
C GLU A 317 -3.86 13.87 -20.24
N ASP A 318 -3.95 14.85 -21.11
CA ASP A 318 -4.02 16.28 -20.79
C ASP A 318 -5.31 16.91 -21.34
N ILE A 319 -6.43 16.44 -20.82
CA ILE A 319 -7.78 16.84 -21.26
C ILE A 319 -8.59 17.54 -20.17
N TRP A 320 -7.96 17.82 -19.03
CA TRP A 320 -8.59 18.48 -17.89
C TRP A 320 -7.96 19.83 -17.56
N ASP A 321 -8.79 20.72 -17.06
CA ASP A 321 -8.41 21.90 -16.31
C ASP A 321 -8.71 21.63 -14.83
N ILE A 322 -7.67 21.68 -13.98
CA ILE A 322 -7.71 21.22 -12.58
C ILE A 322 -7.37 22.39 -11.65
N ASP A 323 -8.23 22.64 -10.65
CA ASP A 323 -7.88 23.47 -9.51
C ASP A 323 -7.53 22.59 -8.31
N VAL A 324 -6.46 22.92 -7.60
CA VAL A 324 -6.05 22.23 -6.36
C VAL A 324 -6.31 23.13 -5.18
N GLU A 325 -7.06 22.61 -4.22
CA GLU A 325 -7.48 23.34 -3.02
C GLU A 325 -7.21 22.53 -1.76
N VAL A 326 -7.18 23.21 -0.62
CA VAL A 326 -7.17 22.63 0.72
C VAL A 326 -8.38 23.09 1.48
N CYS A 327 -8.87 22.26 2.40
CA CYS A 327 -9.97 22.62 3.29
C CYS A 327 -9.40 23.10 4.62
N ILE A 328 -9.72 24.35 4.99
CA ILE A 328 -9.35 24.97 6.27
C ILE A 328 -10.57 25.08 7.19
N PRO A 329 -10.38 25.26 8.52
CA PRO A 329 -11.50 25.44 9.45
C PRO A 329 -12.43 26.58 9.04
N GLY A 330 -13.74 26.38 9.20
CA GLY A 330 -14.72 27.45 9.09
C GLY A 330 -14.77 28.31 10.35
N GLU A 331 -15.79 29.16 10.46
CA GLU A 331 -15.93 30.11 11.59
C GLU A 331 -16.22 29.41 12.92
N THR A 332 -16.91 28.30 12.91
CA THR A 332 -17.27 27.50 14.10
C THR A 332 -17.01 26.02 13.88
N ASP A 333 -16.95 25.22 14.96
CA ASP A 333 -16.78 23.77 14.89
C ASP A 333 -17.96 23.06 14.20
N GLU A 334 -19.14 23.69 14.18
CA GLU A 334 -20.34 23.16 13.52
C GLU A 334 -20.43 23.58 12.04
N SER A 335 -19.57 24.52 11.60
CA SER A 335 -19.56 24.99 10.22
C SER A 335 -18.79 24.03 9.31
N GLU A 336 -19.11 24.09 8.02
CA GLU A 336 -18.26 23.48 7.00
C GLU A 336 -16.93 24.20 6.89
N GLY A 337 -15.90 23.49 6.43
CA GLY A 337 -14.61 24.09 6.12
C GLY A 337 -14.69 25.00 4.90
N VAL A 338 -13.73 25.89 4.80
CA VAL A 338 -13.55 26.81 3.67
C VAL A 338 -12.48 26.26 2.76
N TYR A 339 -12.69 26.36 1.45
CA TYR A 339 -11.73 25.86 0.45
C TYR A 339 -10.84 26.98 -0.03
N GLU A 340 -9.54 26.81 0.15
CA GLU A 340 -8.53 27.75 -0.31
C GLU A 340 -7.64 27.15 -1.38
N PRO A 341 -7.24 27.93 -2.41
CA PRO A 341 -6.36 27.46 -3.45
C PRO A 341 -4.96 27.19 -2.92
N VAL A 342 -4.35 26.10 -3.39
CA VAL A 342 -2.97 25.75 -3.08
C VAL A 342 -2.01 26.63 -3.89
N TYR A 343 -0.93 27.07 -3.22
CA TYR A 343 0.22 27.71 -3.86
C TYR A 343 1.43 26.76 -3.77
N TRP A 344 2.07 26.54 -4.89
CA TRP A 344 3.28 25.72 -4.97
C TRP A 344 4.36 26.44 -5.77
N LYS A 345 5.56 26.57 -5.20
CA LYS A 345 6.68 27.32 -5.80
C LYS A 345 6.26 28.73 -6.28
N GLY A 346 5.44 29.40 -5.49
CA GLY A 346 4.95 30.75 -5.79
C GLY A 346 3.82 30.84 -6.84
N ARG A 347 3.40 29.72 -7.45
CA ARG A 347 2.32 29.65 -8.42
C ARG A 347 1.04 29.12 -7.77
N LYS A 348 -0.08 29.78 -8.01
CA LYS A 348 -1.42 29.30 -7.67
C LYS A 348 -1.76 28.09 -8.56
N LEU A 349 -2.18 26.98 -7.94
CA LEU A 349 -2.56 25.77 -8.68
C LEU A 349 -4.03 25.83 -9.09
N SER A 350 -4.34 26.71 -10.03
CA SER A 350 -5.68 26.91 -10.58
C SER A 350 -5.63 26.83 -12.10
N ASN A 351 -6.60 26.13 -12.67
CA ASN A 351 -6.68 25.88 -14.12
C ASN A 351 -5.41 25.24 -14.70
N MET A 352 -4.91 24.23 -13.98
CA MET A 352 -3.66 23.55 -14.30
C MET A 352 -3.90 22.33 -15.19
N SER A 353 -2.94 22.02 -16.03
CA SER A 353 -2.86 20.75 -16.75
C SER A 353 -2.43 19.62 -15.82
N LEU A 354 -2.82 18.38 -16.12
CA LEU A 354 -2.34 17.24 -15.34
C LEU A 354 -0.80 17.10 -15.35
N PRO A 355 -0.12 17.16 -16.51
CA PRO A 355 1.35 17.09 -16.54
C PRO A 355 2.05 18.13 -15.66
N ASP A 356 1.52 19.36 -15.58
CA ASP A 356 2.07 20.42 -14.73
C ASP A 356 1.87 20.15 -13.24
N LEU A 357 0.86 19.36 -12.85
CA LEU A 357 0.55 19.01 -11.48
C LEU A 357 1.31 17.77 -10.97
N LEU A 358 1.77 16.89 -11.84
CA LEU A 358 2.43 15.65 -11.41
C LEU A 358 3.63 15.87 -10.49
N PRO A 359 4.54 16.83 -10.74
CA PRO A 359 5.66 17.09 -9.83
C PRO A 359 5.20 17.54 -8.43
N PHE A 360 4.09 18.29 -8.35
CA PHE A 360 3.50 18.68 -7.07
C PHE A 360 3.00 17.46 -6.29
N PHE A 361 2.25 16.57 -6.93
CA PHE A 361 1.72 15.38 -6.27
C PHE A 361 2.83 14.44 -5.79
N VAL A 362 3.87 14.23 -6.61
CA VAL A 362 5.02 13.40 -6.24
C VAL A 362 5.74 13.98 -5.02
N GLU A 363 6.04 15.30 -5.01
CA GLU A 363 6.67 15.98 -3.89
C GLU A 363 5.82 15.86 -2.62
N LYS A 364 4.50 16.10 -2.71
CA LYS A 364 3.60 16.06 -1.55
C LYS A 364 3.35 14.65 -1.03
N PHE A 365 3.38 13.65 -1.90
CA PHE A 365 3.30 12.26 -1.49
C PHE A 365 4.55 11.83 -0.70
N GLU A 366 5.71 12.19 -1.18
CA GLU A 366 6.97 11.90 -0.50
C GLU A 366 7.06 12.60 0.87
N GLU A 367 6.72 13.90 0.93
CA GLU A 367 6.63 14.65 2.19
C GLU A 367 5.64 13.98 3.17
N HIS A 368 4.48 13.54 2.68
CA HIS A 368 3.47 12.87 3.50
C HIS A 368 4.02 11.57 4.10
N ARG A 369 4.68 10.73 3.29
CA ARG A 369 5.27 9.47 3.75
C ARG A 369 6.34 9.71 4.82
N GLN A 370 7.25 10.65 4.60
CA GLN A 370 8.28 11.02 5.57
C GLN A 370 7.66 11.51 6.90
N ASN A 371 6.61 12.31 6.83
CA ASN A 371 5.89 12.79 8.01
C ASN A 371 5.20 11.63 8.76
N GLN A 372 4.63 10.65 8.06
CA GLN A 372 4.03 9.46 8.68
C GLN A 372 5.09 8.59 9.36
N ASP A 373 6.23 8.37 8.73
CA ASP A 373 7.35 7.62 9.32
C ASP A 373 7.88 8.31 10.59
N ALA A 374 8.04 9.62 10.56
CA ALA A 374 8.46 10.41 11.72
C ALA A 374 7.43 10.34 12.87
N LEU A 375 6.13 10.39 12.55
CA LEU A 375 5.05 10.26 13.52
C LEU A 375 5.06 8.88 14.20
N LEU A 376 5.21 7.81 13.43
CA LEU A 376 5.25 6.45 13.94
C LEU A 376 6.51 6.21 14.78
N ALA A 377 7.67 6.72 14.36
CA ALA A 377 8.91 6.65 15.12
C ALA A 377 8.76 7.35 16.49
N ARG A 378 8.24 8.59 16.49
CA ARG A 378 7.98 9.35 17.72
C ARG A 378 6.98 8.66 18.65
N SER A 379 5.96 8.00 18.11
CA SER A 379 4.99 7.23 18.90
C SER A 379 5.67 6.04 19.60
N LYS A 380 6.53 5.31 18.88
CA LYS A 380 7.30 4.18 19.43
C LYS A 380 8.28 4.63 20.52
N GLU A 381 8.93 5.77 20.34
CA GLU A 381 9.86 6.33 21.35
C GLU A 381 9.12 6.75 22.63
N LYS A 382 7.96 7.39 22.48
CA LYS A 382 7.11 7.76 23.63
C LYS A 382 6.73 6.53 24.45
N LYS A 383 6.37 5.40 23.82
CA LYS A 383 6.06 4.16 24.51
C LYS A 383 7.23 3.62 25.29
N LYS A 384 8.42 3.55 24.68
CA LYS A 384 9.64 3.12 25.40
C LYS A 384 9.91 3.98 26.62
N GLY A 385 9.64 5.27 26.53
CA GLY A 385 9.76 6.20 27.66
C GLY A 385 8.69 6.03 28.76
N THR A 386 7.47 5.53 28.39
CA THR A 386 6.40 5.28 29.37
C THR A 386 6.63 4.01 30.20
N GLU A 387 7.38 3.05 29.71
CA GLU A 387 7.73 1.82 30.43
C GLU A 387 8.74 2.09 31.55
N VAL A 388 9.48 3.18 31.48
CA VAL A 388 10.46 3.56 32.49
C VAL A 388 9.83 4.57 33.44
N LEU A 389 9.51 4.10 34.65
CA LEU A 389 9.01 4.97 35.72
C LEU A 389 10.15 5.78 36.34
N CYS A 390 9.83 6.96 36.85
CA CYS A 390 10.78 7.76 37.61
C CYS A 390 11.25 6.98 38.83
N GLY A 391 12.57 6.78 38.99
CA GLY A 391 13.15 6.07 40.10
C GLY A 391 13.16 6.82 41.45
N ILE A 392 12.59 8.04 41.48
CA ILE A 392 12.52 8.86 42.70
C ILE A 392 11.34 8.39 43.52
N GLU A 393 11.63 8.15 44.81
CA GLU A 393 10.65 7.65 45.78
C GLU A 393 9.40 8.57 45.84
N GLY A 394 8.23 7.98 45.70
CA GLY A 394 6.94 8.68 45.66
C GLY A 394 6.52 9.21 44.28
N CYS A 395 7.38 9.19 43.28
CA CYS A 395 7.04 9.58 41.90
C CYS A 395 6.57 8.37 41.09
N LYS A 396 5.29 8.35 40.71
CA LYS A 396 4.69 7.30 39.84
C LYS A 396 4.61 7.69 38.36
N MET A 397 5.24 8.81 38.00
CA MET A 397 5.21 9.31 36.62
C MET A 397 6.24 8.61 35.74
N PRO A 398 5.96 8.40 34.47
CA PRO A 398 6.98 7.99 33.50
C PRO A 398 8.11 9.02 33.43
N VAL A 399 9.34 8.56 33.19
CA VAL A 399 10.54 9.44 33.15
C VAL A 399 10.38 10.62 32.19
N TYR A 400 9.73 10.40 31.02
CA TYR A 400 9.55 11.46 30.02
C TYR A 400 8.56 12.56 30.48
N ALA A 401 7.63 12.25 31.37
CA ALA A 401 6.61 13.18 31.88
C ALA A 401 6.91 13.69 33.29
N CYS A 402 7.97 13.15 33.90
CA CYS A 402 8.32 13.45 35.28
C CYS A 402 9.06 14.80 35.37
N LYS A 403 8.55 15.68 36.24
CA LYS A 403 9.23 16.96 36.54
C LYS A 403 10.49 16.81 37.38
N CYS A 404 10.64 15.65 38.04
CA CYS A 404 11.82 15.39 38.85
C CYS A 404 13.14 15.43 38.06
N HIS A 405 13.06 15.18 36.75
CA HIS A 405 14.20 15.19 35.84
C HIS A 405 14.19 16.35 34.82
N GLU A 406 13.42 17.41 35.08
CA GLU A 406 13.34 18.57 34.16
C GLU A 406 14.71 19.20 33.91
N ARG A 407 15.56 19.26 34.95
CA ARG A 407 16.90 19.84 34.86
C ARG A 407 17.84 18.99 34.01
N GLU A 408 17.80 17.68 34.19
CA GLU A 408 18.61 16.74 33.40
C GLU A 408 18.18 16.71 31.91
N ARG A 409 16.88 16.92 31.64
CA ARG A 409 16.38 17.05 30.26
C ARG A 409 16.85 18.34 29.60
N ALA A 410 16.72 19.47 30.31
CA ALA A 410 17.14 20.75 29.81
C ALA A 410 18.68 20.78 29.52
N GLU A 411 19.49 20.12 30.37
CA GLU A 411 20.92 19.98 30.15
C GLU A 411 21.25 19.08 28.95
N ARG A 412 20.51 17.98 28.77
CA ARG A 412 20.67 17.08 27.60
C ARG A 412 20.25 17.76 26.31
N ASP A 413 19.10 18.45 26.29
CA ASP A 413 18.60 19.16 25.11
C ASP A 413 19.56 20.32 24.73
N ALA A 414 20.15 20.98 25.71
CA ALA A 414 21.17 21.99 25.50
C ALA A 414 22.49 21.40 24.93
N LEU A 415 22.84 20.19 25.35
CA LEU A 415 24.03 19.48 24.83
C LEU A 415 23.81 19.01 23.39
N GLU A 416 22.64 18.48 23.07
CA GLU A 416 22.25 18.11 21.69
C GLU A 416 22.20 19.32 20.76
N ALA A 417 21.66 20.45 21.23
CA ALA A 417 21.64 21.69 20.46
C ALA A 417 23.07 22.16 20.14
N LYS A 418 23.98 22.13 21.14
CA LYS A 418 25.40 22.46 20.94
C LYS A 418 26.12 21.48 20.03
N GLY A 419 25.77 20.18 20.07
CA GLY A 419 26.32 19.17 19.17
C GLY A 419 25.93 19.44 17.71
N LYS A 420 24.67 19.75 17.45
CA LYS A 420 24.16 20.11 16.11
C LYS A 420 24.74 21.43 15.58
N GLU A 421 24.98 22.41 16.46
CA GLU A 421 25.61 23.67 16.10
C GLU A 421 27.10 23.48 15.72
N LYS A 422 27.80 22.62 16.45
CA LYS A 422 29.19 22.25 16.16
C LYS A 422 29.31 21.49 14.84
N GLU A 423 28.43 20.53 14.60
CA GLU A 423 28.40 19.76 13.35
C GLU A 423 28.12 20.66 12.14
N LYS A 424 27.24 21.65 12.30
CA LYS A 424 26.96 22.65 11.29
C LYS A 424 28.12 23.57 11.02
N TYR A 425 28.86 23.97 12.08
CA TYR A 425 30.08 24.78 11.98
C TYR A 425 31.23 24.00 11.31
N ASP A 426 31.42 22.72 11.69
CA ASP A 426 32.44 21.85 11.11
C ASP A 426 32.17 21.56 9.63
N THR A 427 30.90 21.42 9.24
CA THR A 427 30.48 21.27 7.83
C THR A 427 30.74 22.54 7.02
N GLN A 428 30.41 23.72 7.56
CA GLN A 428 30.69 25.00 6.91
C GLN A 428 32.19 25.29 6.79
N MET A 429 33.02 24.95 7.80
CA MET A 429 34.45 25.08 7.74
C MET A 429 35.12 24.09 6.78
N GLY A 430 34.55 22.89 6.63
CA GLY A 430 34.96 21.91 5.63
C GLY A 430 34.73 22.43 4.20
N GLU A 431 33.59 23.06 3.93
CA GLU A 431 33.27 23.68 2.64
C GLU A 431 34.15 24.89 2.32
N VAL A 432 34.50 25.71 3.32
CA VAL A 432 35.40 26.87 3.14
C VAL A 432 36.84 26.42 2.83
N ASN A 433 37.34 25.36 3.47
CA ASN A 433 38.65 24.80 3.20
C ASN A 433 38.75 24.07 1.85
N PHE A 434 37.65 23.52 1.34
CA PHE A 434 37.62 22.89 0.02
C PHE A 434 37.62 23.93 -1.13
N ASN A 435 37.11 25.13 -0.88
CA ASN A 435 37.09 26.22 -1.87
C ASN A 435 38.37 27.08 -1.87
N MET A 436 39.31 26.82 -0.97
CA MET A 436 40.63 27.52 -0.90
C MET A 436 41.83 26.64 -1.31
N ALA A 437 41.59 25.38 -1.71
CA ALA A 437 42.57 24.47 -2.29
C ALA A 437 42.30 24.24 -3.78
#